data_18ff829d617373d318019e648c2ea563
#
_entry.id   18ff829d617373d318019e648c2ea563
#
_cell.length_a   1.000
_cell.length_b   1.000
_cell.length_c   1.000
_cell.angle_alpha   90.00
_cell.angle_beta   90.00
_cell.angle_gamma   90.00
#
_symmetry.space_group_name_H-M   'P 1'
#
loop_
_entity.id
_entity.type
_entity.pdbx_description
1 polymer ?
#
loop_
_entity_poly.entity_id
_entity_poly.type
_entity_poly.pdbx_seq_one_letter_code
_entity_poly.pdbx_strand_id
1 'polypeptide(L)'
;MSEAERHRAKMEKRKAVQDAEVASKTIEKGLLIVHTGTGKGKSTAAFGLALRMIGRGHRVGVVQFIKGAWHSAERDALEKFGDQVVWHTMGEGFTWETQDRERDVAAASRAWAKAQEMMADPAFALIILDEMNIALRYDYLDLNAVVAAFSNRRDGLHVVVTGRNAKPELVAAADLVTDMTLVKHHLSLIHI
;
A
#
# COMPACT_ATOMS: atom_id res chain seq x y z
N MET A 1 10.55 -24.11 42.23
CA MET A 1 10.23 -23.93 40.80
C MET A 1 11.52 -23.79 40.00
N SER A 2 11.76 -24.69 39.05
CA SER A 2 12.88 -24.65 38.16
C SER A 2 12.78 -23.43 37.20
N GLU A 3 13.86 -23.06 36.56
CA GLU A 3 13.86 -21.97 35.58
C GLU A 3 12.93 -22.31 34.41
N ALA A 4 12.87 -23.57 33.98
CA ALA A 4 11.97 -24.06 32.94
C ALA A 4 10.49 -23.92 33.32
N GLU A 5 10.12 -24.22 34.58
CA GLU A 5 8.75 -24.06 35.08
C GLU A 5 8.32 -22.58 35.11
N ARG A 6 9.24 -21.69 35.55
CA ARG A 6 9.00 -20.23 35.54
C ARG A 6 8.81 -19.70 34.12
N HIS A 7 9.62 -20.15 33.17
CA HIS A 7 9.50 -19.77 31.76
C HIS A 7 8.15 -20.24 31.18
N ARG A 8 7.79 -21.50 31.43
CA ARG A 8 6.51 -22.07 30.96
C ARG A 8 5.31 -21.27 31.48
N ALA A 9 5.24 -21.04 32.79
CA ALA A 9 4.17 -20.27 33.40
C ALA A 9 4.07 -18.83 32.86
N LYS A 10 5.23 -18.20 32.59
CA LYS A 10 5.29 -16.88 31.95
C LYS A 10 4.72 -16.91 30.53
N MET A 11 5.04 -17.92 29.73
CA MET A 11 4.55 -18.06 28.36
C MET A 11 3.06 -18.38 28.32
N GLU A 12 2.57 -19.26 29.20
CA GLU A 12 1.14 -19.56 29.33
C GLU A 12 0.32 -18.32 29.67
N LYS A 13 0.79 -17.52 30.65
CA LYS A 13 0.14 -16.24 30.99
C LYS A 13 0.13 -15.26 29.82
N ARG A 14 1.25 -15.17 29.10
CA ARG A 14 1.37 -14.30 27.92
C ARG A 14 0.44 -14.73 26.80
N LYS A 15 0.35 -16.04 26.56
CA LYS A 15 -0.58 -16.63 25.60
C LYS A 15 -2.03 -16.31 25.94
N ALA A 16 -2.44 -16.52 27.19
CA ALA A 16 -3.80 -16.25 27.67
C ALA A 16 -4.20 -14.78 27.46
N VAL A 17 -3.29 -13.84 27.77
CA VAL A 17 -3.54 -12.41 27.54
C VAL A 17 -3.70 -12.12 26.06
N GLN A 18 -2.84 -12.68 25.21
CA GLN A 18 -2.90 -12.48 23.75
C GLN A 18 -4.16 -13.09 23.14
N ASP A 19 -4.54 -14.31 23.57
CA ASP A 19 -5.75 -14.98 23.11
C ASP A 19 -7.01 -14.18 23.49
N ALA A 20 -7.05 -13.63 24.70
CA ALA A 20 -8.15 -12.77 25.17
C ALA A 20 -8.21 -11.45 24.36
N GLU A 21 -7.06 -10.85 24.09
CA GLU A 21 -6.99 -9.64 23.25
C GLU A 21 -7.49 -9.92 21.83
N VAL A 22 -7.03 -11.00 21.20
CA VAL A 22 -7.50 -11.40 19.87
C VAL A 22 -9.00 -11.68 19.86
N ALA A 23 -9.52 -12.40 20.85
CA ALA A 23 -10.95 -12.70 20.98
C ALA A 23 -11.82 -11.43 21.15
N SER A 24 -11.25 -10.35 21.69
CA SER A 24 -11.95 -9.06 21.81
C SER A 24 -12.06 -8.28 20.49
N LYS A 25 -11.32 -8.67 19.46
CA LYS A 25 -11.32 -8.00 18.14
C LYS A 25 -12.43 -8.59 17.28
N THR A 26 -13.56 -7.92 17.24
CA THR A 26 -14.79 -8.39 16.55
C THR A 26 -15.13 -7.59 15.30
N ILE A 27 -14.35 -6.54 14.97
CA ILE A 27 -14.63 -5.69 13.83
C ILE A 27 -13.88 -6.21 12.60
N GLU A 28 -14.62 -6.65 11.61
CA GLU A 28 -14.11 -6.99 10.28
C GLU A 28 -14.31 -5.81 9.33
N LYS A 29 -13.23 -5.28 8.76
CA LYS A 29 -13.30 -4.23 7.74
C LYS A 29 -12.10 -4.28 6.81
N GLY A 30 -12.27 -3.73 5.60
CA GLY A 30 -11.14 -3.44 4.74
C GLY A 30 -10.27 -2.32 5.31
N LEU A 31 -8.96 -2.46 5.28
CA LEU A 31 -8.02 -1.50 5.85
C LEU A 31 -7.52 -0.51 4.80
N LEU A 32 -7.43 0.77 5.19
CA LEU A 32 -6.61 1.77 4.52
C LEU A 32 -5.23 1.76 5.15
N ILE A 33 -4.23 1.35 4.37
CA ILE A 33 -2.84 1.19 4.82
C ILE A 33 -1.98 2.22 4.09
N VAL A 34 -1.14 2.95 4.82
CA VAL A 34 -0.21 3.92 4.25
C VAL A 34 1.23 3.53 4.59
N HIS A 35 2.04 3.32 3.55
CA HIS A 35 3.48 3.17 3.69
C HIS A 35 4.18 4.45 3.23
N THR A 36 4.79 5.16 4.17
CA THR A 36 5.45 6.44 3.92
C THR A 36 6.90 6.44 4.41
N GLY A 37 7.51 7.61 4.46
CA GLY A 37 8.89 7.78 4.94
C GLY A 37 9.95 7.85 3.85
N THR A 38 11.16 8.24 4.25
CA THR A 38 12.31 8.46 3.36
C THR A 38 13.07 7.18 3.02
N GLY A 39 12.90 6.12 3.83
CA GLY A 39 13.55 4.82 3.66
C GLY A 39 13.03 4.01 2.48
N LYS A 40 13.65 2.86 2.28
CA LYS A 40 13.30 1.87 1.26
C LYS A 40 12.30 0.85 1.81
N GLY A 41 11.64 0.11 0.91
CA GLY A 41 10.77 -1.01 1.26
C GLY A 41 9.27 -0.74 1.21
N LYS A 42 8.82 0.48 0.94
CA LYS A 42 7.38 0.84 0.88
C LYS A 42 6.60 0.00 -0.13
N SER A 43 7.02 0.02 -1.39
CA SER A 43 6.43 -0.79 -2.46
C SER A 43 6.65 -2.30 -2.21
N THR A 44 7.84 -2.70 -1.73
CA THR A 44 8.15 -4.09 -1.38
C THR A 44 7.18 -4.65 -0.33
N ALA A 45 6.87 -3.87 0.72
CA ALA A 45 5.90 -4.26 1.73
C ALA A 45 4.47 -4.37 1.15
N ALA A 46 4.07 -3.42 0.29
CA ALA A 46 2.79 -3.45 -0.40
C ALA A 46 2.65 -4.69 -1.30
N PHE A 47 3.68 -5.01 -2.08
CA PHE A 47 3.70 -6.22 -2.93
C PHE A 47 3.75 -7.51 -2.11
N GLY A 48 4.37 -7.50 -0.92
CA GLY A 48 4.28 -8.59 0.05
C GLY A 48 2.85 -8.84 0.53
N LEU A 49 2.04 -7.78 0.72
CA LEU A 49 0.61 -7.91 1.00
C LEU A 49 -0.15 -8.46 -0.22
N ALA A 50 0.21 -8.05 -1.45
CA ALA A 50 -0.36 -8.63 -2.67
C ALA A 50 -0.15 -10.14 -2.72
N LEU A 51 1.08 -10.62 -2.51
CA LEU A 51 1.39 -12.05 -2.48
C LEU A 51 0.60 -12.80 -1.41
N ARG A 52 0.41 -12.20 -0.23
CA ARG A 52 -0.42 -12.79 0.84
C ARG A 52 -1.88 -12.94 0.42
N MET A 53 -2.44 -11.93 -0.26
CA MET A 53 -3.83 -11.96 -0.74
C MET A 53 -3.99 -12.99 -1.87
N ILE A 54 -3.07 -13.02 -2.82
CA ILE A 54 -3.03 -13.99 -3.92
C ILE A 54 -2.96 -15.43 -3.38
N GLY A 55 -2.07 -15.67 -2.40
CA GLY A 55 -1.93 -16.98 -1.75
C GLY A 55 -3.19 -17.45 -1.01
N ARG A 56 -4.16 -16.55 -0.75
CA ARG A 56 -5.49 -16.85 -0.22
C ARG A 56 -6.58 -16.93 -1.30
N GLY A 57 -6.20 -16.87 -2.57
CA GLY A 57 -7.12 -16.95 -3.71
C GLY A 57 -7.81 -15.63 -4.05
N HIS A 58 -7.39 -14.51 -3.47
CA HIS A 58 -7.99 -13.20 -3.74
C HIS A 58 -7.36 -12.51 -4.95
N ARG A 59 -8.16 -11.67 -5.61
CA ARG A 59 -7.71 -10.83 -6.72
C ARG A 59 -7.18 -9.49 -6.20
N VAL A 60 -6.06 -9.05 -6.79
CA VAL A 60 -5.34 -7.83 -6.40
C VAL A 60 -5.19 -6.89 -7.59
N GLY A 61 -5.41 -5.60 -7.35
CA GLY A 61 -5.14 -4.56 -8.32
C GLY A 61 -3.93 -3.70 -7.92
N VAL A 62 -3.13 -3.29 -8.89
CA VAL A 62 -2.02 -2.36 -8.70
C VAL A 62 -2.14 -1.22 -9.70
N VAL A 63 -2.09 0.01 -9.19
CA VAL A 63 -2.02 1.22 -10.00
C VAL A 63 -0.77 1.99 -9.60
N GLN A 64 0.17 2.15 -10.55
CA GLN A 64 1.39 2.93 -10.35
C GLN A 64 1.23 4.33 -10.92
N PHE A 65 1.46 5.38 -10.07
CA PHE A 65 1.18 6.78 -10.40
C PHE A 65 2.33 7.49 -11.11
N ILE A 66 3.57 7.13 -10.82
CA ILE A 66 4.74 7.96 -11.20
C ILE A 66 5.78 7.20 -12.01
N LYS A 67 5.86 5.89 -11.90
CA LYS A 67 6.82 5.12 -12.68
C LYS A 67 6.43 5.15 -14.16
N GLY A 68 7.34 5.64 -15.01
CA GLY A 68 7.28 5.51 -16.45
C GLY A 68 7.49 4.06 -16.91
N ALA A 69 7.92 3.88 -18.15
CA ALA A 69 8.08 2.59 -18.84
C ALA A 69 9.04 1.56 -18.18
N TRP A 70 9.58 1.84 -17.00
CA TRP A 70 10.49 0.92 -16.32
C TRP A 70 9.70 -0.24 -15.72
N HIS A 71 9.80 -1.39 -16.34
CA HIS A 71 9.32 -2.65 -15.79
C HIS A 71 10.08 -2.96 -14.50
N SER A 72 9.35 -3.25 -13.43
CA SER A 72 9.96 -3.77 -12.22
C SER A 72 9.87 -5.30 -12.22
N ALA A 73 10.91 -5.96 -11.71
CA ALA A 73 10.92 -7.41 -11.59
C ALA A 73 9.77 -7.94 -10.73
N GLU A 74 9.28 -7.13 -9.76
CA GLU A 74 8.12 -7.46 -8.95
C GLU A 74 6.84 -7.53 -9.80
N ARG A 75 6.69 -6.65 -10.80
CA ARG A 75 5.57 -6.72 -11.73
C ARG A 75 5.61 -8.03 -12.52
N ASP A 76 6.76 -8.35 -13.14
CA ASP A 76 6.93 -9.58 -13.92
C ASP A 76 6.66 -10.85 -13.08
N ALA A 77 7.03 -10.81 -11.79
CA ALA A 77 6.78 -11.90 -10.86
C ALA A 77 5.29 -12.02 -10.50
N LEU A 78 4.63 -10.90 -10.24
CA LEU A 78 3.22 -10.88 -9.84
C LEU A 78 2.28 -11.19 -11.02
N GLU A 79 2.58 -10.73 -12.23
CA GLU A 79 1.78 -11.02 -13.43
C GLU A 79 1.76 -12.53 -13.79
N LYS A 80 2.72 -13.33 -13.27
CA LYS A 80 2.67 -14.81 -13.40
C LYS A 80 1.48 -15.46 -12.71
N PHE A 81 0.82 -14.78 -11.79
CA PHE A 81 -0.42 -15.25 -11.15
C PHE A 81 -1.68 -15.02 -12.02
N GLY A 82 -1.51 -14.57 -13.27
CA GLY A 82 -2.58 -14.46 -14.25
C GLY A 82 -3.73 -13.56 -13.79
N ASP A 83 -4.95 -14.04 -13.87
CA ASP A 83 -6.17 -13.26 -13.58
C ASP A 83 -6.30 -12.76 -12.14
N GLN A 84 -5.47 -13.28 -11.22
CA GLN A 84 -5.45 -12.79 -9.84
C GLN A 84 -4.77 -11.43 -9.69
N VAL A 85 -4.02 -10.97 -10.71
CA VAL A 85 -3.31 -9.69 -10.68
C VAL A 85 -3.69 -8.83 -11.87
N VAL A 86 -4.16 -7.62 -11.59
CA VAL A 86 -4.38 -6.60 -12.61
C VAL A 86 -3.44 -5.43 -12.33
N TRP A 87 -2.57 -5.12 -13.28
CA TRP A 87 -1.55 -4.11 -13.12
C TRP A 87 -1.68 -2.99 -14.15
N HIS A 88 -1.75 -1.75 -13.68
CA HIS A 88 -1.76 -0.56 -14.51
C HIS A 88 -0.61 0.36 -14.14
N THR A 89 0.28 0.63 -15.09
CA THR A 89 1.29 1.69 -14.99
C THR A 89 0.76 2.89 -15.75
N MET A 90 0.42 3.96 -15.06
CA MET A 90 -0.24 5.14 -15.62
C MET A 90 0.67 6.37 -15.64
N GLY A 91 1.81 6.32 -14.95
CA GLY A 91 2.80 7.39 -14.94
C GLY A 91 3.60 7.42 -16.26
N GLU A 92 3.90 8.61 -16.73
CA GLU A 92 4.69 8.82 -17.97
C GLU A 92 6.19 9.04 -17.68
N GLY A 93 6.66 8.76 -16.46
CA GLY A 93 8.03 8.97 -15.98
C GLY A 93 8.06 9.74 -14.67
N PHE A 94 9.25 10.13 -14.28
CA PHE A 94 9.43 10.96 -13.09
C PHE A 94 9.12 12.42 -13.43
N THR A 95 8.50 13.14 -12.48
CA THR A 95 8.11 14.55 -12.63
C THR A 95 9.26 15.49 -13.00
N TRP A 96 10.50 15.14 -12.63
CA TRP A 96 11.69 15.88 -13.05
C TRP A 96 12.14 15.60 -14.50
N GLU A 97 11.59 14.57 -15.16
CA GLU A 97 11.82 14.26 -16.56
C GLU A 97 10.79 14.92 -17.46
N THR A 98 9.54 14.98 -17.03
CA THR A 98 8.43 15.57 -17.82
C THR A 98 8.50 17.09 -17.88
N GLN A 99 8.86 17.75 -16.76
CA GLN A 99 8.88 19.21 -16.58
C GLN A 99 7.58 19.92 -17.06
N ASP A 100 6.49 19.15 -17.15
CA ASP A 100 5.17 19.58 -17.63
C ASP A 100 4.11 19.22 -16.60
N ARG A 101 3.73 20.21 -15.80
CA ARG A 101 2.76 20.04 -14.70
C ARG A 101 1.37 19.61 -15.19
N GLU A 102 0.91 20.12 -16.32
CA GLU A 102 -0.43 19.79 -16.85
C GLU A 102 -0.48 18.33 -17.27
N ARG A 103 0.59 17.84 -17.89
CA ARG A 103 0.76 16.45 -18.28
C ARG A 103 0.80 15.53 -17.06
N ASP A 104 1.52 15.91 -16.00
CA ASP A 104 1.60 15.16 -14.74
C ASP A 104 0.24 15.09 -14.05
N VAL A 105 -0.50 16.21 -13.98
CA VAL A 105 -1.86 16.26 -13.43
C VAL A 105 -2.81 15.37 -14.24
N ALA A 106 -2.74 15.42 -15.57
CA ALA A 106 -3.57 14.58 -16.43
C ALA A 106 -3.25 13.08 -16.23
N ALA A 107 -1.96 12.72 -16.11
CA ALA A 107 -1.54 11.34 -15.84
C ALA A 107 -2.03 10.86 -14.45
N ALA A 108 -1.85 11.67 -13.42
CA ALA A 108 -2.32 11.37 -12.07
C ALA A 108 -3.86 11.22 -12.03
N SER A 109 -4.59 12.08 -12.74
CA SER A 109 -6.05 12.03 -12.83
C SER A 109 -6.53 10.73 -13.52
N ARG A 110 -5.86 10.32 -14.61
CA ARG A 110 -6.17 9.03 -15.28
C ARG A 110 -5.89 7.84 -14.35
N ALA A 111 -4.76 7.87 -13.62
CA ALA A 111 -4.40 6.83 -12.66
C ALA A 111 -5.44 6.75 -11.53
N TRP A 112 -5.88 7.90 -11.03
CA TRP A 112 -6.91 7.95 -10.00
C TRP A 112 -8.27 7.45 -10.48
N ALA A 113 -8.70 7.83 -11.68
CA ALA A 113 -9.93 7.31 -12.27
C ALA A 113 -9.89 5.78 -12.41
N LYS A 114 -8.76 5.21 -12.86
CA LYS A 114 -8.58 3.75 -12.93
C LYS A 114 -8.59 3.10 -11.54
N ALA A 115 -7.96 3.72 -10.55
CA ALA A 115 -7.99 3.25 -9.17
C ALA A 115 -9.44 3.22 -8.61
N GLN A 116 -10.23 4.25 -8.86
CA GLN A 116 -11.63 4.31 -8.42
C GLN A 116 -12.49 3.23 -9.10
N GLU A 117 -12.32 3.01 -10.42
CA GLU A 117 -12.97 1.91 -11.14
C GLU A 117 -12.67 0.56 -10.49
N MET A 118 -11.39 0.28 -10.21
CA MET A 118 -10.98 -0.98 -9.59
C MET A 118 -11.44 -1.09 -8.12
N MET A 119 -11.48 0.01 -7.37
CA MET A 119 -11.99 0.04 -6.00
C MET A 119 -13.51 -0.24 -5.95
N ALA A 120 -14.25 0.14 -6.98
CA ALA A 120 -15.69 -0.14 -7.10
C ALA A 120 -15.98 -1.59 -7.49
N ASP A 121 -15.06 -2.26 -8.19
CA ASP A 121 -15.25 -3.66 -8.64
C ASP A 121 -15.11 -4.64 -7.46
N PRO A 122 -16.19 -5.41 -7.13
CA PRO A 122 -16.18 -6.36 -6.03
C PRO A 122 -15.21 -7.54 -6.22
N ALA A 123 -14.70 -7.75 -7.42
CA ALA A 123 -13.73 -8.80 -7.69
C ALA A 123 -12.37 -8.58 -6.98
N PHE A 124 -12.02 -7.33 -6.67
CA PHE A 124 -10.76 -7.03 -5.99
C PHE A 124 -10.93 -7.03 -4.47
N ALA A 125 -10.03 -7.73 -3.77
CA ALA A 125 -9.93 -7.68 -2.30
C ALA A 125 -8.88 -6.66 -1.81
N LEU A 126 -7.89 -6.36 -2.66
CA LEU A 126 -6.81 -5.41 -2.36
C LEU A 126 -6.52 -4.54 -3.58
N ILE A 127 -6.41 -3.23 -3.37
CA ILE A 127 -5.88 -2.28 -4.36
C ILE A 127 -4.62 -1.62 -3.79
N ILE A 128 -3.55 -1.64 -4.56
CA ILE A 128 -2.29 -0.97 -4.25
C ILE A 128 -2.14 0.25 -5.16
N LEU A 129 -1.95 1.40 -4.54
CA LEU A 129 -1.75 2.70 -5.18
C LEU A 129 -0.28 3.10 -4.98
N ASP A 130 0.57 2.60 -5.88
CA ASP A 130 2.02 2.73 -5.75
C ASP A 130 2.49 4.12 -6.17
N GLU A 131 3.27 4.77 -5.28
CA GLU A 131 3.79 6.14 -5.40
C GLU A 131 2.69 7.23 -5.45
N MET A 132 1.45 6.93 -5.04
CA MET A 132 0.36 7.93 -5.00
C MET A 132 0.65 9.10 -4.05
N ASN A 133 1.39 8.87 -2.95
CA ASN A 133 1.77 9.94 -2.03
C ASN A 133 2.55 11.06 -2.72
N ILE A 134 3.28 10.76 -3.79
CA ILE A 134 4.01 11.77 -4.56
C ILE A 134 3.02 12.65 -5.35
N ALA A 135 2.02 12.04 -6.00
CA ALA A 135 0.98 12.80 -6.71
C ALA A 135 0.19 13.71 -5.76
N LEU A 136 -0.11 13.24 -4.54
CA LEU A 136 -0.76 14.05 -3.50
C LEU A 136 0.16 15.15 -2.97
N ARG A 137 1.45 14.87 -2.81
CA ARG A 137 2.43 15.86 -2.35
C ARG A 137 2.56 17.05 -3.30
N TYR A 138 2.52 16.80 -4.61
CA TYR A 138 2.61 17.85 -5.64
C TYR A 138 1.26 18.45 -6.00
N ASP A 139 0.20 18.11 -5.26
CA ASP A 139 -1.16 18.59 -5.48
C ASP A 139 -1.65 18.35 -6.93
N TYR A 140 -1.32 17.16 -7.47
CA TYR A 140 -1.84 16.70 -8.78
C TYR A 140 -3.25 16.12 -8.65
N LEU A 141 -3.67 15.78 -7.43
CA LEU A 141 -5.00 15.29 -7.10
C LEU A 141 -5.55 16.11 -5.92
N ASP A 142 -6.87 16.27 -5.88
CA ASP A 142 -7.54 16.84 -4.72
C ASP A 142 -7.49 15.86 -3.55
N LEU A 143 -6.72 16.21 -2.53
CA LEU A 143 -6.51 15.39 -1.33
C LEU A 143 -7.82 15.08 -0.61
N ASN A 144 -8.73 16.08 -0.48
CA ASN A 144 -9.98 15.89 0.23
C ASN A 144 -10.91 14.92 -0.50
N ALA A 145 -10.99 15.02 -1.84
CA ALA A 145 -11.74 14.09 -2.65
C ALA A 145 -11.16 12.66 -2.57
N VAL A 146 -9.83 12.52 -2.54
CA VAL A 146 -9.17 11.21 -2.38
C VAL A 146 -9.46 10.62 -1.01
N VAL A 147 -9.31 11.37 0.07
CA VAL A 147 -9.58 10.91 1.44
C VAL A 147 -11.06 10.54 1.60
N ALA A 148 -11.97 11.33 1.05
CA ALA A 148 -13.40 11.01 1.05
C ALA A 148 -13.70 9.70 0.30
N ALA A 149 -13.07 9.47 -0.85
CA ALA A 149 -13.23 8.22 -1.61
C ALA A 149 -12.71 7.00 -0.82
N PHE A 150 -11.59 7.14 -0.10
CA PHE A 150 -11.10 6.07 0.76
C PHE A 150 -12.04 5.80 1.94
N SER A 151 -12.61 6.82 2.55
CA SER A 151 -13.56 6.68 3.66
C SER A 151 -14.87 6.02 3.22
N ASN A 152 -15.29 6.26 1.98
CA ASN A 152 -16.52 5.72 1.39
C ASN A 152 -16.28 4.45 0.55
N ARG A 153 -15.09 3.85 0.61
CA ARG A 153 -14.82 2.61 -0.11
C ARG A 153 -15.73 1.49 0.36
N ARG A 154 -16.02 0.54 -0.53
CA ARG A 154 -16.86 -0.61 -0.20
C ARG A 154 -16.28 -1.42 0.98
N ASP A 155 -17.16 -2.04 1.72
CA ASP A 155 -16.79 -2.91 2.84
C ASP A 155 -15.88 -4.06 2.38
N GLY A 156 -14.94 -4.43 3.24
CA GLY A 156 -13.97 -5.50 2.97
C GLY A 156 -12.84 -5.17 2.01
N LEU A 157 -12.89 -4.03 1.28
CA LEU A 157 -11.80 -3.64 0.40
C LEU A 157 -10.61 -3.10 1.19
N HIS A 158 -9.45 -3.73 0.99
CA HIS A 158 -8.18 -3.19 1.46
C HIS A 158 -7.57 -2.25 0.42
N VAL A 159 -7.05 -1.12 0.87
CA VAL A 159 -6.31 -0.17 0.02
C VAL A 159 -4.95 0.09 0.65
N VAL A 160 -3.89 -0.02 -0.14
CA VAL A 160 -2.52 0.33 0.27
C VAL A 160 -2.02 1.50 -0.56
N VAL A 161 -1.64 2.56 0.10
CA VAL A 161 -1.04 3.75 -0.53
C VAL A 161 0.44 3.78 -0.19
N THR A 162 1.30 3.92 -1.20
CA THR A 162 2.75 4.05 -0.97
C THR A 162 3.30 5.38 -1.45
N GLY A 163 4.50 5.71 -1.00
CA GLY A 163 5.26 6.87 -1.43
C GLY A 163 5.74 7.73 -0.27
N ARG A 164 6.70 8.61 -0.55
CA ARG A 164 7.29 9.50 0.44
C ARG A 164 6.33 10.63 0.81
N ASN A 165 6.47 11.14 2.05
CA ASN A 165 5.82 12.35 2.52
C ASN A 165 4.28 12.31 2.38
N ALA A 166 3.64 11.27 2.94
CA ALA A 166 2.19 11.22 3.03
C ALA A 166 1.64 12.49 3.72
N LYS A 167 0.57 13.04 3.18
CA LYS A 167 -0.09 14.21 3.75
C LYS A 167 -0.74 13.86 5.10
N PRO A 168 -0.75 14.77 6.08
CA PRO A 168 -1.30 14.52 7.42
C PRO A 168 -2.76 14.03 7.39
N GLU A 169 -3.56 14.54 6.48
CA GLU A 169 -4.98 14.20 6.33
C GLU A 169 -5.15 12.73 5.90
N LEU A 170 -4.28 12.24 5.01
CA LEU A 170 -4.27 10.84 4.60
C LEU A 170 -3.80 9.93 5.76
N VAL A 171 -2.78 10.37 6.50
CA VAL A 171 -2.29 9.66 7.70
C VAL A 171 -3.39 9.57 8.76
N ALA A 172 -4.14 10.64 8.98
CA ALA A 172 -5.24 10.66 9.95
C ALA A 172 -6.43 9.75 9.54
N ALA A 173 -6.68 9.61 8.24
CA ALA A 173 -7.75 8.77 7.72
C ALA A 173 -7.37 7.27 7.66
N ALA A 174 -6.08 6.95 7.73
CA ALA A 174 -5.58 5.58 7.59
C ALA A 174 -5.82 4.73 8.83
N ASP A 175 -6.09 3.44 8.63
CA ASP A 175 -6.21 2.44 9.72
C ASP A 175 -4.84 1.96 10.20
N LEU A 176 -3.85 1.96 9.31
CA LEU A 176 -2.46 1.55 9.59
C LEU A 176 -1.50 2.44 8.82
N VAL A 177 -0.56 3.02 9.53
CA VAL A 177 0.53 3.81 8.93
C VAL A 177 1.87 3.25 9.35
N THR A 178 2.75 3.02 8.38
CA THR A 178 4.14 2.66 8.62
C THR A 178 5.05 3.72 8.02
N ASP A 179 5.82 4.39 8.88
CA ASP A 179 6.90 5.29 8.46
C ASP A 179 8.21 4.51 8.36
N MET A 180 8.70 4.36 7.13
CA MET A 180 9.97 3.69 6.85
C MET A 180 11.08 4.72 6.84
N THR A 181 11.69 4.92 8.00
CA THR A 181 12.79 5.88 8.19
C THR A 181 14.09 5.35 7.60
N LEU A 182 14.91 6.27 7.10
CA LEU A 182 16.23 5.95 6.56
C LEU A 182 17.28 5.95 7.69
N VAL A 183 17.71 4.77 8.11
CA VAL A 183 18.78 4.62 9.11
C VAL A 183 20.17 4.69 8.45
N LYS A 184 20.35 4.00 7.32
CA LYS A 184 21.57 4.01 6.52
C LYS A 184 21.24 3.77 5.06
N HIS A 185 21.80 4.55 4.16
CA HIS A 185 21.60 4.40 2.73
C HIS A 185 22.87 3.92 2.05
N HIS A 186 22.73 2.99 1.14
CA HIS A 186 23.79 2.54 0.26
C HIS A 186 23.65 3.30 -1.08
N LEU A 187 24.57 4.20 -1.36
CA LEU A 187 24.50 5.11 -2.51
C LEU A 187 24.51 4.42 -3.88
N SER A 188 24.97 3.16 -3.94
CA SER A 188 25.02 2.39 -5.19
C SER A 188 23.80 1.48 -5.43
N LEU A 189 22.78 1.51 -4.55
CA LEU A 189 21.61 0.63 -4.64
C LEU A 189 20.52 1.17 -5.58
N ILE A 190 20.91 1.54 -6.79
CA ILE A 190 19.95 1.65 -7.89
C ILE A 190 19.75 0.28 -8.57
N HIS A 191 20.57 -0.71 -8.23
CA HIS A 191 20.63 -1.99 -8.93
C HIS A 191 20.43 -3.19 -7.98
N ILE A 192 19.26 -3.33 -7.41
CA ILE A 192 18.79 -4.64 -6.93
C ILE A 192 17.73 -5.12 -7.89
#